data_738c0dc06d1b49fd26dba16c90d72f76
#
_entry.id   738c0dc06d1b49fd26dba16c90d72f76
#
_cell.length_a   1.000
_cell.length_b   1.000
_cell.length_c   1.000
_cell.angle_alpha   90.00
_cell.angle_beta   90.00
_cell.angle_gamma   90.00
#
_symmetry.space_group_name_H-M   'P 1'
#
loop_
_entity.id
_entity.type
_entity.pdbx_description
1 polymer ?
#
loop_
_entity_poly.entity_id
_entity_poly.type
_entity_poly.pdbx_seq_one_letter_code
_entity_poly.pdbx_strand_id
1 'polypeptide(L)'
;VEPINHNTIKPIKERKEKMSKQLADNQDLLAMTHVGEDPEKYMKSVTPPIFMNSLHVFDTVKDYFDVDIFKDEFYYGRASNPTVAILEKKIAALEHGSRAVVFSAGMAACAAAILKICTAGSHVICIKESYGPVQHLLDEFLSPKYDVAVTYVDGRTVKEFEDAIRPETKMIILESPTTLL
;
A
#
# COMPACT_ATOMS: atom_id res chain seq x y z
N VAL A 1 -25.46 -31.31 -32.41
CA VAL A 1 -24.80 -31.12 -31.11
C VAL A 1 -23.94 -32.32 -30.91
N GLU A 2 -22.62 -32.19 -31.10
CA GLU A 2 -21.67 -33.29 -30.86
C GLU A 2 -21.66 -33.67 -29.35
N PRO A 3 -21.64 -34.93 -29.01
CA PRO A 3 -21.60 -35.36 -27.62
C PRO A 3 -20.28 -34.94 -26.97
N ILE A 4 -20.35 -34.34 -25.79
CA ILE A 4 -19.18 -33.98 -25.00
C ILE A 4 -18.39 -35.25 -24.68
N ASN A 5 -17.18 -35.34 -25.20
CA ASN A 5 -16.28 -36.44 -24.93
C ASN A 5 -15.77 -36.37 -23.48
N HIS A 6 -16.38 -37.11 -22.59
CA HIS A 6 -16.04 -37.14 -21.16
C HIS A 6 -14.61 -37.66 -20.86
N ASN A 7 -13.93 -38.30 -21.82
CA ASN A 7 -12.55 -38.79 -21.66
C ASN A 7 -11.48 -37.67 -21.79
N THR A 8 -11.85 -36.46 -22.17
CA THR A 8 -10.93 -35.29 -22.27
C THR A 8 -10.86 -34.45 -20.98
N ILE A 9 -11.70 -34.76 -19.98
CA ILE A 9 -11.68 -34.01 -18.72
C ILE A 9 -10.60 -34.58 -17.80
N LYS A 10 -9.46 -33.92 -17.74
CA LYS A 10 -8.39 -34.26 -16.80
C LYS A 10 -8.90 -34.36 -15.35
N PRO A 11 -8.40 -35.29 -14.54
CA PRO A 11 -8.77 -35.40 -13.14
C PRO A 11 -8.65 -34.05 -12.40
N ILE A 12 -9.57 -33.80 -11.51
CA ILE A 12 -9.59 -32.53 -10.72
C ILE A 12 -8.25 -32.27 -10.02
N LYS A 13 -7.58 -33.31 -9.59
CA LYS A 13 -6.25 -33.23 -8.95
C LYS A 13 -5.19 -32.69 -9.90
N GLU A 14 -5.09 -33.18 -11.14
CA GLU A 14 -4.15 -32.67 -12.15
C GLU A 14 -4.45 -31.19 -12.54
N ARG A 15 -5.72 -30.82 -12.61
CA ARG A 15 -6.12 -29.45 -12.90
C ARG A 15 -5.70 -28.52 -11.77
N LYS A 16 -5.92 -28.92 -10.51
CA LYS A 16 -5.51 -28.17 -9.33
C LYS A 16 -3.99 -28.02 -9.27
N GLU A 17 -3.24 -29.09 -9.52
CA GLU A 17 -1.77 -29.05 -9.52
C GLU A 17 -1.21 -28.15 -10.64
N LYS A 18 -1.78 -28.26 -11.87
CA LYS A 18 -1.37 -27.39 -12.99
C LYS A 18 -1.71 -25.93 -12.72
N MET A 19 -2.91 -25.65 -12.20
CA MET A 19 -3.35 -24.30 -11.85
C MET A 19 -2.51 -23.71 -10.71
N SER A 20 -2.22 -24.51 -9.69
CA SER A 20 -1.35 -24.12 -8.57
C SER A 20 0.06 -23.77 -9.06
N LYS A 21 0.63 -24.57 -9.97
CA LYS A 21 1.94 -24.28 -10.55
C LYS A 21 1.91 -23.01 -11.41
N GLN A 22 0.89 -22.83 -12.24
CA GLN A 22 0.74 -21.66 -13.10
C GLN A 22 0.49 -20.36 -12.29
N LEU A 23 -0.21 -20.46 -11.14
CA LEU A 23 -0.39 -19.35 -10.20
C LEU A 23 0.91 -19.01 -9.46
N ALA A 24 1.71 -20.04 -9.08
CA ALA A 24 3.01 -19.82 -8.46
C ALA A 24 4.02 -19.13 -9.41
N ASP A 25 3.89 -19.38 -10.72
CA ASP A 25 4.73 -18.77 -11.75
C ASP A 25 4.32 -17.31 -12.08
N ASN A 26 3.14 -16.85 -11.58
CA ASN A 26 2.65 -15.47 -11.78
C ASN A 26 2.36 -14.81 -10.42
N GLN A 27 3.40 -14.22 -9.85
CA GLN A 27 3.34 -13.58 -8.53
C GLN A 27 2.32 -12.43 -8.47
N ASP A 28 2.18 -11.65 -9.54
CA ASP A 28 1.24 -10.52 -9.59
C ASP A 28 -0.21 -11.03 -9.59
N LEU A 29 -0.50 -12.08 -10.36
CA LEU A 29 -1.83 -12.70 -10.36
C LEU A 29 -2.17 -13.29 -8.97
N LEU A 30 -1.21 -13.93 -8.32
CA LEU A 30 -1.37 -14.45 -6.97
C LEU A 30 -1.60 -13.33 -5.95
N ALA A 31 -0.86 -12.22 -6.07
CA ALA A 31 -1.03 -11.04 -5.23
C ALA A 31 -2.45 -10.45 -5.37
N MET A 32 -2.93 -10.30 -6.60
CA MET A 32 -4.27 -9.75 -6.87
C MET A 32 -5.42 -10.64 -6.36
N THR A 33 -5.26 -11.96 -6.43
CA THR A 33 -6.37 -12.90 -6.20
C THR A 33 -6.38 -13.52 -4.81
N HIS A 34 -5.22 -13.80 -4.19
CA HIS A 34 -5.15 -14.65 -2.99
C HIS A 34 -4.33 -14.10 -1.83
N VAL A 35 -3.38 -13.20 -2.09
CA VAL A 35 -2.55 -12.68 -0.99
C VAL A 35 -3.41 -11.96 0.05
N GLY A 36 -3.16 -12.26 1.31
CA GLY A 36 -3.87 -11.68 2.45
C GLY A 36 -5.23 -12.30 2.75
N GLU A 37 -5.74 -13.21 1.90
CA GLU A 37 -7.02 -13.88 2.11
C GLU A 37 -6.83 -15.21 2.85
N ASP A 38 -7.76 -15.49 3.78
CA ASP A 38 -7.82 -16.74 4.52
C ASP A 38 -9.27 -17.23 4.59
N PRO A 39 -9.72 -18.02 3.60
CA PRO A 39 -11.12 -18.49 3.52
C PRO A 39 -11.57 -19.27 4.77
N GLU A 40 -10.66 -19.92 5.50
CA GLU A 40 -11.01 -20.64 6.73
C GLU A 40 -11.55 -19.68 7.82
N LYS A 41 -11.07 -18.45 7.85
CA LYS A 41 -11.56 -17.41 8.75
C LYS A 41 -12.92 -16.82 8.33
N TYR A 42 -13.39 -17.12 7.11
CA TYR A 42 -14.61 -16.54 6.54
C TYR A 42 -15.64 -17.61 6.19
N MET A 43 -15.72 -18.69 6.94
CA MET A 43 -16.65 -19.80 6.68
C MET A 43 -16.49 -20.37 5.25
N LYS A 44 -15.26 -20.40 4.73
CA LYS A 44 -14.89 -20.85 3.37
C LYS A 44 -15.51 -20.03 2.23
N SER A 45 -15.86 -18.77 2.48
CA SER A 45 -16.26 -17.86 1.42
C SER A 45 -15.13 -17.68 0.40
N VAL A 46 -15.49 -17.62 -0.89
CA VAL A 46 -14.52 -17.37 -1.97
C VAL A 46 -13.95 -15.97 -1.90
N THR A 47 -14.77 -15.01 -1.44
CA THR A 47 -14.35 -13.63 -1.24
C THR A 47 -14.43 -13.26 0.22
N PRO A 48 -13.46 -12.51 0.77
CA PRO A 48 -13.53 -12.03 2.14
C PRO A 48 -14.78 -11.17 2.36
N PRO A 49 -15.44 -11.26 3.51
CA PRO A 49 -16.53 -10.37 3.86
C PRO A 49 -16.03 -8.94 4.11
N ILE A 50 -16.93 -7.96 3.94
CA ILE A 50 -16.66 -6.59 4.33
C ILE A 50 -16.93 -6.45 5.84
N PHE A 51 -15.90 -6.15 6.62
CA PHE A 51 -16.00 -5.93 8.05
C PHE A 51 -16.38 -4.48 8.33
N MET A 52 -17.63 -4.24 8.72
CA MET A 52 -18.19 -2.91 9.01
C MET A 52 -18.29 -2.60 10.50
N ASN A 53 -17.60 -3.37 11.34
CA ASN A 53 -17.58 -3.17 12.78
C ASN A 53 -16.50 -2.17 13.21
N SER A 54 -16.73 -1.50 14.32
CA SER A 54 -15.74 -0.63 14.97
C SER A 54 -14.95 -1.33 16.07
N LEU A 55 -15.52 -2.36 16.70
CA LEU A 55 -14.94 -3.05 17.86
C LEU A 55 -14.89 -4.56 17.64
N HIS A 56 -13.93 -5.19 18.29
CA HIS A 56 -13.77 -6.65 18.35
C HIS A 56 -13.94 -7.13 19.79
N VAL A 57 -14.37 -8.37 19.97
CA VAL A 57 -14.57 -9.01 21.29
C VAL A 57 -13.31 -9.79 21.67
N PHE A 58 -13.01 -9.81 22.96
CA PHE A 58 -11.85 -10.52 23.52
C PHE A 58 -12.31 -11.44 24.64
N ASP A 59 -11.66 -12.57 24.79
CA ASP A 59 -11.98 -13.53 25.88
C ASP A 59 -11.52 -12.99 27.23
N THR A 60 -10.41 -12.26 27.25
CA THR A 60 -9.87 -11.64 28.46
C THR A 60 -9.41 -10.20 28.24
N VAL A 61 -9.34 -9.43 29.33
CA VAL A 61 -8.77 -8.07 29.33
C VAL A 61 -7.30 -8.08 28.91
N LYS A 62 -6.60 -9.16 29.25
CA LYS A 62 -5.20 -9.32 28.85
C LYS A 62 -5.08 -9.42 27.34
N ASP A 63 -5.92 -10.19 26.66
CA ASP A 63 -5.88 -10.35 25.20
C ASP A 63 -6.10 -9.01 24.49
N TYR A 64 -6.96 -8.14 25.04
CA TYR A 64 -7.16 -6.79 24.53
C TYR A 64 -5.89 -5.93 24.59
N PHE A 65 -5.14 -5.99 25.70
CA PHE A 65 -3.93 -5.21 25.87
C PHE A 65 -2.72 -5.76 25.09
N ASP A 66 -2.73 -7.05 24.82
CA ASP A 66 -1.64 -7.74 24.11
C ASP A 66 -1.79 -7.66 22.57
N VAL A 67 -2.84 -7.01 22.04
CA VAL A 67 -3.09 -6.90 20.59
C VAL A 67 -1.93 -6.24 19.86
N ASP A 68 -1.40 -6.94 18.87
CA ASP A 68 -0.40 -6.44 17.93
C ASP A 68 -1.00 -6.24 16.53
N ILE A 69 -1.35 -5.01 16.20
CA ILE A 69 -1.92 -4.65 14.88
C ILE A 69 -0.97 -4.95 13.72
N PHE A 70 0.32 -5.16 13.98
CA PHE A 70 1.30 -5.54 12.97
C PHE A 70 1.30 -7.05 12.67
N LYS A 71 0.59 -7.84 13.47
CA LYS A 71 0.38 -9.29 13.30
C LYS A 71 -1.03 -9.66 12.85
N ASP A 72 -1.77 -8.72 12.25
CA ASP A 72 -3.17 -8.90 11.84
C ASP A 72 -4.11 -9.23 13.02
N GLU A 73 -3.85 -8.63 14.15
CA GLU A 73 -4.74 -8.67 15.30
C GLU A 73 -5.58 -7.38 15.30
N PHE A 74 -6.86 -7.50 15.53
CA PHE A 74 -7.80 -6.41 15.37
C PHE A 74 -8.50 -6.11 16.68
N TYR A 75 -8.54 -4.84 17.10
CA TYR A 75 -9.26 -4.39 18.29
C TYR A 75 -10.21 -3.23 18.00
N TYR A 76 -9.82 -2.35 17.10
CA TYR A 76 -10.59 -1.15 16.76
C TYR A 76 -10.47 -0.81 15.28
N GLY A 77 -11.62 -0.74 14.58
CA GLY A 77 -11.67 -0.64 13.12
C GLY A 77 -10.98 0.60 12.51
N ARG A 78 -10.80 1.69 13.30
CA ARG A 78 -10.01 2.84 12.86
C ARG A 78 -8.50 2.56 12.88
N ALA A 79 -8.04 1.75 13.81
CA ALA A 79 -6.60 1.43 13.94
C ALA A 79 -6.20 0.31 12.99
N SER A 80 -7.06 -0.71 12.85
CA SER A 80 -6.87 -1.84 11.94
C SER A 80 -8.22 -2.50 11.62
N ASN A 81 -8.41 -2.90 10.37
CA ASN A 81 -9.65 -3.54 9.91
C ASN A 81 -9.28 -4.70 8.97
N PRO A 82 -9.89 -5.89 9.11
CA PRO A 82 -9.54 -7.05 8.29
C PRO A 82 -9.69 -6.80 6.78
N THR A 83 -10.72 -6.06 6.35
CA THR A 83 -10.91 -5.73 4.93
C THR A 83 -9.78 -4.85 4.38
N VAL A 84 -9.37 -3.85 5.17
CA VAL A 84 -8.27 -2.94 4.80
C VAL A 84 -6.93 -3.70 4.82
N ALA A 85 -6.70 -4.54 5.81
CA ALA A 85 -5.47 -5.33 5.94
C ALA A 85 -5.24 -6.27 4.74
N ILE A 86 -6.31 -6.84 4.17
CA ILE A 86 -6.20 -7.65 2.94
C ILE A 86 -5.73 -6.79 1.76
N LEU A 87 -6.30 -5.59 1.59
CA LEU A 87 -5.88 -4.65 0.54
C LEU A 87 -4.42 -4.24 0.71
N GLU A 88 -4.01 -3.88 1.93
CA GLU A 88 -2.63 -3.49 2.25
C GLU A 88 -1.63 -4.60 1.90
N LYS A 89 -1.96 -5.86 2.20
CA LYS A 89 -1.13 -7.01 1.83
C LYS A 89 -1.03 -7.21 0.31
N LYS A 90 -2.14 -7.05 -0.41
CA LYS A 90 -2.16 -7.16 -1.88
C LYS A 90 -1.30 -6.07 -2.52
N ILE A 91 -1.46 -4.82 -2.10
CA ILE A 91 -0.65 -3.70 -2.60
C ILE A 91 0.84 -3.90 -2.27
N ALA A 92 1.17 -4.29 -1.04
CA ALA A 92 2.55 -4.58 -0.65
C ALA A 92 3.18 -5.68 -1.53
N ALA A 93 2.43 -6.74 -1.83
CA ALA A 93 2.92 -7.83 -2.70
C ALA A 93 3.11 -7.37 -4.16
N LEU A 94 2.19 -6.58 -4.71
CA LEU A 94 2.28 -6.03 -6.07
C LEU A 94 3.45 -5.07 -6.23
N GLU A 95 3.71 -4.24 -5.23
CA GLU A 95 4.80 -3.27 -5.22
C GLU A 95 6.14 -3.86 -4.71
N HIS A 96 6.18 -5.17 -4.46
CA HIS A 96 7.35 -5.87 -3.87
C HIS A 96 7.85 -5.22 -2.58
N GLY A 97 6.93 -4.55 -1.86
CA GLY A 97 7.19 -3.89 -0.58
C GLY A 97 6.99 -4.83 0.60
N SER A 98 7.62 -4.50 1.71
CA SER A 98 7.43 -5.24 2.97
C SER A 98 6.07 -4.95 3.60
N ARG A 99 5.50 -3.78 3.34
CA ARG A 99 4.22 -3.32 3.87
C ARG A 99 3.63 -2.19 3.02
N ALA A 100 2.31 -2.09 3.00
CA ALA A 100 1.57 -0.94 2.52
C ALA A 100 0.65 -0.40 3.62
N VAL A 101 0.27 0.87 3.53
CA VAL A 101 -0.72 1.50 4.40
C VAL A 101 -1.72 2.24 3.52
N VAL A 102 -3.00 2.02 3.74
CA VAL A 102 -4.09 2.61 2.95
C VAL A 102 -4.70 3.79 3.69
N PHE A 103 -4.99 4.85 2.95
CA PHE A 103 -5.61 6.06 3.46
C PHE A 103 -6.93 6.34 2.72
N SER A 104 -7.81 7.12 3.33
CA SER A 104 -9.10 7.50 2.75
C SER A 104 -9.00 8.49 1.58
N ALA A 105 -7.83 9.10 1.37
CA ALA A 105 -7.57 10.04 0.28
C ALA A 105 -6.10 9.99 -0.14
N GLY A 106 -5.82 10.20 -1.44
CA GLY A 106 -4.46 10.23 -1.97
C GLY A 106 -3.56 11.28 -1.30
N MET A 107 -4.09 12.50 -1.08
CA MET A 107 -3.34 13.53 -0.34
C MET A 107 -3.04 13.16 1.11
N ALA A 108 -3.89 12.37 1.76
CA ALA A 108 -3.59 11.86 3.10
C ALA A 108 -2.40 10.89 3.08
N ALA A 109 -2.30 10.05 2.05
CA ALA A 109 -1.16 9.16 1.85
C ALA A 109 0.13 9.95 1.59
N CYS A 110 0.10 10.92 0.67
CA CYS A 110 1.25 11.79 0.37
C CYS A 110 1.69 12.59 1.62
N ALA A 111 0.75 13.22 2.31
CA ALA A 111 1.03 13.99 3.52
C ALA A 111 1.61 13.12 4.64
N ALA A 112 1.07 11.91 4.85
CA ALA A 112 1.59 10.99 5.86
C ALA A 112 3.04 10.59 5.59
N ALA A 113 3.39 10.31 4.33
CA ALA A 113 4.76 9.97 3.93
C ALA A 113 5.71 11.17 4.18
N ILE A 114 5.33 12.37 3.76
CA ILE A 114 6.13 13.58 3.91
C ILE A 114 6.32 13.91 5.40
N LEU A 115 5.24 13.97 6.18
CA LEU A 115 5.27 14.30 7.60
C LEU A 115 6.00 13.27 8.47
N LYS A 116 6.05 12.00 8.01
CA LYS A 116 6.82 10.95 8.71
C LYS A 116 8.33 11.18 8.61
N ILE A 117 8.79 11.75 7.50
CA ILE A 117 10.21 11.88 7.18
C ILE A 117 10.73 13.28 7.50
N CYS A 118 9.95 14.31 7.15
CA CYS A 118 10.33 15.70 7.32
C CYS A 118 10.02 16.20 8.73
N THR A 119 11.03 16.82 9.34
CA THR A 119 10.94 17.53 10.62
C THR A 119 11.28 19.00 10.40
N ALA A 120 11.13 19.83 11.42
CA ALA A 120 11.54 21.23 11.35
C ALA A 120 13.01 21.37 10.91
N GLY A 121 13.28 22.27 9.97
CA GLY A 121 14.60 22.47 9.37
C GLY A 121 15.02 21.42 8.32
N SER A 122 14.15 20.48 7.96
CA SER A 122 14.42 19.54 6.86
C SER A 122 14.45 20.24 5.51
N HIS A 123 15.16 19.61 4.55
CA HIS A 123 15.14 20.01 3.14
C HIS A 123 14.50 18.92 2.29
N VAL A 124 13.66 19.33 1.34
CA VAL A 124 12.98 18.47 0.35
C VAL A 124 13.36 18.92 -1.05
N ILE A 125 13.70 17.97 -1.92
CA ILE A 125 13.81 18.19 -3.36
C ILE A 125 12.53 17.69 -4.02
N CYS A 126 11.88 18.52 -4.83
CA CYS A 126 10.65 18.17 -5.53
C CYS A 126 10.76 18.50 -7.01
N ILE A 127 10.19 17.68 -7.89
CA ILE A 127 10.11 18.06 -9.30
C ILE A 127 9.06 19.15 -9.50
N LYS A 128 9.30 20.10 -10.42
CA LYS A 128 8.42 21.24 -10.71
C LYS A 128 7.04 20.81 -11.22
N GLU A 129 6.97 19.69 -11.96
CA GLU A 129 5.74 19.19 -12.56
C GLU A 129 5.04 18.13 -11.67
N SER A 130 5.29 18.15 -10.36
CA SER A 130 4.61 17.26 -9.42
C SER A 130 3.17 17.71 -9.17
N TYR A 131 2.37 16.79 -8.60
CA TYR A 131 0.97 17.04 -8.25
C TYR A 131 0.80 18.31 -7.41
N GLY A 132 0.04 19.28 -7.93
CA GLY A 132 -0.10 20.62 -7.34
C GLY A 132 -0.43 20.66 -5.85
N PRO A 133 -1.37 19.84 -5.33
CA PRO A 133 -1.64 19.78 -3.89
C PRO A 133 -0.45 19.37 -3.02
N VAL A 134 0.51 18.60 -3.56
CA VAL A 134 1.75 18.26 -2.84
C VAL A 134 2.65 19.49 -2.75
N GLN A 135 2.80 20.26 -3.84
CA GLN A 135 3.53 21.53 -3.81
C GLN A 135 2.89 22.53 -2.82
N HIS A 136 1.57 22.62 -2.85
CA HIS A 136 0.83 23.47 -1.89
C HIS A 136 1.07 23.08 -0.42
N LEU A 137 1.10 21.76 -0.13
CA LEU A 137 1.46 21.26 1.20
C LEU A 137 2.89 21.69 1.60
N LEU A 138 3.83 21.60 0.66
CA LEU A 138 5.23 21.99 0.90
C LEU A 138 5.36 23.50 1.12
N ASP A 139 4.86 24.30 0.20
CA ASP A 139 5.13 25.75 0.12
C ASP A 139 4.28 26.57 1.08
N GLU A 140 3.00 26.22 1.27
CA GLU A 140 2.06 27.02 2.05
C GLU A 140 1.83 26.49 3.47
N PHE A 141 2.21 25.24 3.72
CA PHE A 141 2.03 24.69 5.05
C PHE A 141 3.35 24.32 5.71
N LEU A 142 4.17 23.46 5.09
CA LEU A 142 5.38 22.93 5.73
C LEU A 142 6.50 23.97 5.78
N SER A 143 6.72 24.72 4.69
CA SER A 143 7.76 25.74 4.65
C SER A 143 7.52 26.85 5.69
N PRO A 144 6.37 27.55 5.72
CA PRO A 144 6.16 28.64 6.66
C PRO A 144 5.94 28.24 8.11
N LYS A 145 5.47 27.00 8.37
CA LYS A 145 5.12 26.57 9.73
C LYS A 145 6.18 25.73 10.42
N TYR A 146 6.97 24.99 9.62
CA TYR A 146 7.93 24.02 10.14
C TYR A 146 9.35 24.27 9.63
N ASP A 147 9.58 25.37 8.93
CA ASP A 147 10.90 25.73 8.36
C ASP A 147 11.46 24.61 7.46
N VAL A 148 10.59 23.96 6.67
CA VAL A 148 11.00 22.96 5.69
C VAL A 148 11.43 23.67 4.41
N ALA A 149 12.71 23.62 4.07
CA ALA A 149 13.23 24.20 2.84
C ALA A 149 12.87 23.29 1.64
N VAL A 150 12.46 23.90 0.52
CA VAL A 150 12.13 23.18 -0.71
C VAL A 150 12.98 23.65 -1.86
N THR A 151 13.55 22.71 -2.63
CA THR A 151 14.21 23.00 -3.90
C THR A 151 13.47 22.29 -5.03
N TYR A 152 13.01 23.07 -6.01
CA TYR A 152 12.35 22.53 -7.20
C TYR A 152 13.36 22.33 -8.34
N VAL A 153 13.33 21.14 -8.94
CA VAL A 153 14.17 20.75 -10.09
C VAL A 153 13.28 20.36 -11.27
N ASP A 154 13.81 20.44 -12.51
CA ASP A 154 13.05 19.99 -13.67
C ASP A 154 12.92 18.46 -13.75
N GLY A 155 13.83 17.72 -13.10
CA GLY A 155 13.76 16.27 -12.99
C GLY A 155 14.19 15.52 -14.26
N ARG A 156 14.87 16.19 -15.18
CA ARG A 156 15.28 15.61 -16.47
C ARG A 156 16.59 14.83 -16.39
N THR A 157 17.44 15.17 -15.44
CA THR A 157 18.76 14.54 -15.25
C THR A 157 19.04 14.24 -13.79
N VAL A 158 19.81 13.19 -13.54
CA VAL A 158 20.26 12.85 -12.17
C VAL A 158 21.10 13.99 -11.58
N LYS A 159 21.86 14.69 -12.40
CA LYS A 159 22.72 15.78 -11.95
C LYS A 159 21.97 16.93 -11.28
N GLU A 160 20.75 17.24 -11.72
CA GLU A 160 19.91 18.27 -11.10
C GLU A 160 19.59 17.94 -9.62
N PHE A 161 19.35 16.65 -9.34
CA PHE A 161 19.12 16.18 -7.98
C PHE A 161 20.40 16.20 -7.16
N GLU A 162 21.52 15.73 -7.71
CA GLU A 162 22.82 15.74 -7.04
C GLU A 162 23.23 17.16 -6.64
N ASP A 163 23.07 18.14 -7.54
CA ASP A 163 23.42 19.54 -7.31
C ASP A 163 22.47 20.21 -6.26
N ALA A 164 21.25 19.68 -6.09
CA ALA A 164 20.26 20.18 -5.13
C ALA A 164 20.39 19.57 -3.73
N ILE A 165 21.13 18.47 -3.57
CA ILE A 165 21.29 17.79 -2.26
C ILE A 165 22.05 18.68 -1.29
N ARG A 166 21.54 18.76 -0.04
CA ARG A 166 22.12 19.44 1.10
C ARG A 166 22.22 18.48 2.30
N PRO A 167 23.01 18.81 3.33
CA PRO A 167 23.09 17.98 4.54
C PRO A 167 21.70 17.74 5.19
N GLU A 168 20.79 18.71 5.09
CA GLU A 168 19.43 18.70 5.63
C GLU A 168 18.44 17.96 4.73
N THR A 169 18.82 17.54 3.52
CA THR A 169 17.94 16.84 2.59
C THR A 169 17.49 15.51 3.19
N LYS A 170 16.16 15.36 3.35
CA LYS A 170 15.53 14.15 3.91
C LYS A 170 14.68 13.41 2.89
N MET A 171 14.22 14.11 1.84
CA MET A 171 13.29 13.53 0.89
C MET A 171 13.51 14.08 -0.52
N ILE A 172 13.32 13.22 -1.52
CA ILE A 172 13.18 13.57 -2.93
C ILE A 172 11.79 13.11 -3.35
N ILE A 173 10.99 14.02 -3.90
CA ILE A 173 9.63 13.75 -4.40
C ILE A 173 9.69 13.70 -5.92
N LEU A 174 9.32 12.55 -6.46
CA LEU A 174 9.27 12.24 -7.89
C LEU A 174 7.85 11.84 -8.29
N GLU A 175 7.48 12.15 -9.51
CA GLU A 175 6.23 11.70 -10.14
C GLU A 175 6.52 11.32 -11.59
N SER A 176 6.09 10.12 -12.01
CA SER A 176 6.28 9.65 -13.38
C SER A 176 5.16 8.67 -13.76
N PRO A 177 4.36 8.96 -14.81
CA PRO A 177 4.33 10.25 -15.53
C PRO A 177 3.89 11.38 -14.61
N THR A 178 4.24 12.63 -14.98
CA THR A 178 3.81 13.80 -14.22
C THR A 178 2.34 14.13 -14.45
N THR A 179 1.75 14.93 -13.57
CA THR A 179 0.31 15.26 -13.63
C THR A 179 -0.11 15.99 -14.92
N LEU A 180 0.79 16.75 -15.54
CA LEU A 180 0.47 17.62 -16.68
C LEU A 180 1.19 17.26 -17.99
N LEU A 181 2.06 16.24 -18.02
CA LEU A 181 2.87 15.87 -19.19
C LEU A 181 2.79 14.38 -19.48
#